data_4eee27c1d21508d14b8acd0ac8c7e072
#
_entry.id   4eee27c1d21508d14b8acd0ac8c7e072
#
_cell.length_a   1.000
_cell.length_b   1.000
_cell.length_c   1.000
_cell.angle_alpha   90.00
_cell.angle_beta   90.00
_cell.angle_gamma   90.00
#
_symmetry.space_group_name_H-M   'P 1'
#
loop_
_entity.id
_entity.type
_entity.pdbx_description
1 polymer ?
#
loop_
_entity_poly.entity_id
_entity_poly.type
_entity_poly.pdbx_seq_one_letter_code
_entity_poly.pdbx_strand_id
1 'polypeptide(L)'
;FPSSCDSPTHIVYAGSRELEFVDKINGLSYEEIAARGGGILNSADRLHNTSEEELYDQAMERVKEVIAMGTGAIEIKSGYGLTTEDELKMLRVIGRIAKETPLAVKATFLGAHAVPREYKGRQSEYVELICNTMLPAVAEQGIAEFVDVFCDRGFFTLEQTERIVTQASKYGLRAKIHANELDFSGGVQLGVKLGAISVDHLESSGLEEIEALKGSSTMPTLLPGAAFFLGMSYPPARKMVDEGLAVALASDYNPGSSPSGNMRFVTSLASIRMHLTPTEALWAATLNGAAAMGISDKYGSITIGKVANFFITKPIPSFEYFTYAYNTPLIEHIVLGGKIM
;
A
#
# COMPACT_ATOMS: atom_id res chain seq x y z
N PHE A 1 -11.10 8.80 -18.07
CA PHE A 1 -10.13 9.02 -17.00
C PHE A 1 -8.98 8.01 -17.11
N PRO A 2 -7.71 8.35 -16.78
CA PRO A 2 -6.67 7.37 -16.61
C PRO A 2 -7.09 6.36 -15.53
N SER A 3 -6.70 5.08 -15.66
CA SER A 3 -6.88 4.10 -14.59
C SER A 3 -6.06 4.48 -13.37
N SER A 4 -6.59 4.18 -12.19
CA SER A 4 -5.89 4.40 -10.93
C SER A 4 -4.62 3.54 -10.85
N CYS A 5 -3.60 4.08 -10.19
CA CYS A 5 -2.37 3.40 -9.83
C CYS A 5 -2.32 3.30 -8.30
N ASP A 6 -2.68 2.14 -7.77
CA ASP A 6 -2.92 1.89 -6.35
C ASP A 6 -1.67 1.31 -5.68
N SER A 7 -0.97 2.13 -4.94
CA SER A 7 0.30 1.77 -4.29
C SER A 7 0.43 2.53 -2.97
N PRO A 8 0.35 1.82 -1.80
CA PRO A 8 0.40 0.36 -1.61
C PRO A 8 -0.95 -0.37 -1.56
N THR A 9 -0.90 -1.70 -1.67
CA THR A 9 -1.96 -2.62 -1.25
C THR A 9 -1.41 -3.90 -0.62
N HIS A 10 -2.26 -4.62 0.12
CA HIS A 10 -1.95 -5.91 0.74
C HIS A 10 -3.03 -6.96 0.40
N ILE A 11 -3.50 -6.98 -0.84
CA ILE A 11 -4.66 -7.80 -1.26
C ILE A 11 -4.42 -9.31 -1.23
N VAL A 12 -3.17 -9.77 -1.06
CA VAL A 12 -2.83 -11.18 -0.87
C VAL A 12 -2.85 -11.48 0.63
N TYR A 13 -4.01 -11.88 1.14
CA TYR A 13 -4.21 -12.30 2.52
C TYR A 13 -5.29 -13.37 2.62
N ALA A 14 -5.24 -14.17 3.69
CA ALA A 14 -6.18 -15.26 3.95
C ALA A 14 -7.32 -14.81 4.88
N GLY A 15 -8.57 -15.01 4.43
CA GLY A 15 -9.78 -14.67 5.19
C GLY A 15 -10.01 -13.17 5.32
N SER A 16 -10.78 -12.78 6.32
CA SER A 16 -11.11 -11.39 6.64
C SER A 16 -11.02 -11.16 8.15
N ARG A 17 -11.11 -9.92 8.59
CA ARG A 17 -11.01 -9.53 10.01
C ARG A 17 -12.27 -8.83 10.52
N GLU A 18 -13.42 -9.17 9.97
CA GLU A 18 -14.72 -8.56 10.31
C GLU A 18 -15.10 -8.73 11.78
N LEU A 19 -14.65 -9.79 12.45
CA LEU A 19 -14.92 -9.97 13.88
C LEU A 19 -14.11 -8.99 14.74
N GLU A 20 -12.87 -8.67 14.34
CA GLU A 20 -12.07 -7.64 14.99
C GLU A 20 -12.67 -6.23 14.77
N PHE A 21 -13.29 -6.00 13.62
CA PHE A 21 -14.04 -4.77 13.37
C PHE A 21 -15.22 -4.63 14.35
N VAL A 22 -15.96 -5.71 14.63
CA VAL A 22 -17.02 -5.71 15.64
C VAL A 22 -16.46 -5.44 17.06
N ASP A 23 -15.35 -6.06 17.42
CA ASP A 23 -14.67 -5.82 18.71
C ASP A 23 -14.29 -4.35 18.85
N LYS A 24 -13.75 -3.74 17.80
CA LYS A 24 -13.39 -2.31 17.76
C LYS A 24 -14.61 -1.41 17.95
N ILE A 25 -15.72 -1.69 17.26
CA ILE A 25 -16.98 -0.94 17.44
C ILE A 25 -17.49 -1.04 18.88
N ASN A 26 -17.28 -2.19 19.53
CA ASN A 26 -17.63 -2.40 20.93
C ASN A 26 -16.66 -1.71 21.92
N GLY A 27 -15.68 -0.96 21.42
CA GLY A 27 -14.79 -0.13 22.20
C GLY A 27 -13.51 -0.81 22.69
N LEU A 28 -13.17 -2.00 22.17
CA LEU A 28 -11.90 -2.64 22.50
C LEU A 28 -10.74 -1.84 21.87
N SER A 29 -9.68 -1.67 22.64
CA SER A 29 -8.44 -1.08 22.15
C SER A 29 -7.70 -2.04 21.21
N TYR A 30 -6.75 -1.50 20.45
CA TYR A 30 -5.89 -2.31 19.59
C TYR A 30 -5.12 -3.38 20.39
N GLU A 31 -4.63 -3.00 21.59
CA GLU A 31 -3.92 -3.92 22.48
C GLU A 31 -4.83 -5.05 22.99
N GLU A 32 -6.09 -4.75 23.32
CA GLU A 32 -7.07 -5.75 23.75
C GLU A 32 -7.42 -6.72 22.62
N ILE A 33 -7.58 -6.22 21.39
CA ILE A 33 -7.81 -7.03 20.19
C ILE A 33 -6.59 -7.92 19.93
N ALA A 34 -5.37 -7.36 19.98
CA ALA A 34 -4.14 -8.12 19.80
C ALA A 34 -3.94 -9.18 20.89
N ALA A 35 -4.28 -8.89 22.15
CA ALA A 35 -4.22 -9.84 23.26
C ALA A 35 -5.19 -11.02 23.08
N ARG A 36 -6.29 -10.83 22.36
CA ARG A 36 -7.24 -11.90 21.97
C ARG A 36 -6.80 -12.69 20.75
N GLY A 37 -5.60 -12.42 20.22
CA GLY A 37 -5.05 -13.09 19.04
C GLY A 37 -5.42 -12.41 17.72
N GLY A 38 -5.92 -11.18 17.74
CA GLY A 38 -6.19 -10.35 16.56
C GLY A 38 -4.95 -9.70 15.95
N GLY A 39 -5.17 -8.82 15.00
CA GLY A 39 -4.12 -8.03 14.35
C GLY A 39 -3.41 -8.78 13.21
N ILE A 40 -2.22 -8.28 12.85
CA ILE A 40 -1.39 -8.86 11.78
C ILE A 40 -1.07 -10.33 12.05
N LEU A 41 -0.84 -10.69 13.33
CA LEU A 41 -0.52 -12.06 13.74
C LEU A 41 -1.67 -13.03 13.49
N ASN A 42 -2.93 -12.60 13.63
CA ASN A 42 -4.09 -13.42 13.27
C ASN A 42 -4.14 -13.71 11.75
N SER A 43 -3.85 -12.68 10.95
CA SER A 43 -3.76 -12.86 9.49
C SER A 43 -2.62 -13.82 9.13
N ALA A 44 -1.47 -13.76 9.83
CA ALA A 44 -0.37 -14.68 9.64
C ALA A 44 -0.74 -16.13 10.00
N ASP A 45 -1.37 -16.34 11.16
CA ASP A 45 -1.84 -17.66 11.61
C ASP A 45 -2.77 -18.31 10.57
N ARG A 46 -3.69 -17.53 9.97
CA ARG A 46 -4.57 -18.01 8.90
C ARG A 46 -3.80 -18.33 7.63
N LEU A 47 -2.86 -17.48 7.23
CA LEU A 47 -2.06 -17.65 6.01
C LEU A 47 -1.16 -18.89 6.08
N HIS A 48 -0.61 -19.22 7.25
CA HIS A 48 0.17 -20.45 7.47
C HIS A 48 -0.63 -21.71 7.09
N ASN A 49 -1.93 -21.71 7.40
CA ASN A 49 -2.83 -22.84 7.18
C ASN A 49 -3.54 -22.79 5.81
N THR A 50 -3.30 -21.76 4.99
CA THR A 50 -3.93 -21.58 3.69
C THR A 50 -2.98 -22.02 2.58
N SER A 51 -3.46 -22.88 1.69
CA SER A 51 -2.70 -23.32 0.53
C SER A 51 -2.40 -22.15 -0.42
N GLU A 52 -1.37 -22.28 -1.24
CA GLU A 52 -1.02 -21.27 -2.24
C GLU A 52 -2.16 -21.05 -3.26
N GLU A 53 -2.84 -22.12 -3.66
CA GLU A 53 -3.97 -22.04 -4.60
C GLU A 53 -5.17 -21.31 -3.98
N GLU A 54 -5.54 -21.66 -2.74
CA GLU A 54 -6.62 -20.98 -2.04
C GLU A 54 -6.30 -19.49 -1.79
N LEU A 55 -5.04 -19.18 -1.45
CA LEU A 55 -4.60 -17.80 -1.27
C LEU A 55 -4.69 -17.01 -2.58
N TYR A 56 -4.31 -17.66 -3.70
CA TYR A 56 -4.46 -17.09 -5.04
C TYR A 56 -5.92 -16.83 -5.40
N ASP A 57 -6.80 -17.80 -5.19
CA ASP A 57 -8.22 -17.66 -5.51
C ASP A 57 -8.86 -16.50 -4.73
N GLN A 58 -8.59 -16.40 -3.43
CA GLN A 58 -9.05 -15.29 -2.60
C GLN A 58 -8.49 -13.94 -3.07
N ALA A 59 -7.23 -13.88 -3.45
CA ALA A 59 -6.61 -12.67 -3.98
C ALA A 59 -7.22 -12.27 -5.33
N MET A 60 -7.51 -13.23 -6.20
CA MET A 60 -8.13 -12.97 -7.51
C MET A 60 -9.54 -12.40 -7.43
N GLU A 61 -10.32 -12.74 -6.41
CA GLU A 61 -11.61 -12.08 -6.19
C GLU A 61 -11.42 -10.57 -5.94
N ARG A 62 -10.44 -10.20 -5.10
CA ARG A 62 -10.10 -8.79 -4.83
C ARG A 62 -9.50 -8.10 -6.05
N VAL A 63 -8.69 -8.81 -6.84
CA VAL A 63 -8.16 -8.31 -8.11
C VAL A 63 -9.28 -7.96 -9.09
N LYS A 64 -10.27 -8.84 -9.25
CA LYS A 64 -11.44 -8.57 -10.10
C LYS A 64 -12.21 -7.33 -9.60
N GLU A 65 -12.37 -7.23 -8.29
CA GLU A 65 -13.02 -6.09 -7.65
C GLU A 65 -12.32 -4.76 -7.97
N VAL A 66 -11.00 -4.68 -7.76
CA VAL A 66 -10.26 -3.43 -8.02
C VAL A 66 -10.20 -3.07 -9.51
N ILE A 67 -10.11 -4.06 -10.40
CA ILE A 67 -10.23 -3.84 -11.84
C ILE A 67 -11.60 -3.23 -12.17
N ALA A 68 -12.69 -3.82 -11.66
CA ALA A 68 -14.05 -3.32 -11.89
C ALA A 68 -14.26 -1.89 -11.35
N MET A 69 -13.44 -1.47 -10.38
CA MET A 69 -13.43 -0.10 -9.84
C MET A 69 -12.45 0.84 -10.56
N GLY A 70 -11.80 0.41 -11.65
CA GLY A 70 -10.98 1.27 -12.51
C GLY A 70 -9.49 1.31 -12.18
N THR A 71 -9.00 0.39 -11.34
CA THR A 71 -7.55 0.24 -11.10
C THR A 71 -6.88 -0.46 -12.27
N GLY A 72 -5.81 0.12 -12.79
CA GLY A 72 -5.05 -0.40 -13.94
C GLY A 72 -3.59 -0.73 -13.62
N ALA A 73 -3.10 -0.26 -12.48
CA ALA A 73 -1.78 -0.61 -11.95
C ALA A 73 -1.90 -0.77 -10.43
N ILE A 74 -1.19 -1.74 -9.87
CA ILE A 74 -1.28 -2.05 -8.45
C ILE A 74 0.07 -2.51 -7.89
N GLU A 75 0.44 -2.02 -6.72
CA GLU A 75 1.49 -2.60 -5.91
C GLU A 75 0.87 -3.57 -4.91
N ILE A 76 1.41 -4.77 -4.83
CA ILE A 76 0.96 -5.79 -3.88
C ILE A 76 2.13 -6.16 -2.98
N LYS A 77 1.93 -6.00 -1.67
CA LYS A 77 2.92 -6.34 -0.65
C LYS A 77 2.67 -7.75 -0.10
N SER A 78 3.73 -8.45 0.25
CA SER A 78 3.66 -9.58 1.19
C SER A 78 3.44 -9.06 2.62
N GLY A 79 3.87 -9.76 3.66
CA GLY A 79 3.87 -9.23 5.03
C GLY A 79 2.89 -9.90 5.99
N TYR A 80 2.12 -10.87 5.52
CA TYR A 80 1.32 -11.73 6.39
C TYR A 80 1.90 -13.15 6.49
N GLY A 81 3.03 -13.42 5.86
CA GLY A 81 3.75 -14.68 5.99
C GLY A 81 4.54 -14.76 7.29
N LEU A 82 5.34 -13.76 7.57
CA LEU A 82 6.22 -13.62 8.72
C LEU A 82 7.22 -14.76 8.91
N THR A 83 7.23 -15.74 8.02
CA THR A 83 8.24 -16.80 7.87
C THR A 83 8.84 -16.73 6.48
N THR A 84 10.02 -17.31 6.28
CA THR A 84 10.64 -17.33 4.94
C THR A 84 9.73 -18.00 3.92
N GLU A 85 9.19 -19.18 4.24
CA GLU A 85 8.36 -19.94 3.28
C GLU A 85 7.05 -19.22 2.94
N ASP A 86 6.36 -18.66 3.93
CA ASP A 86 5.07 -18.04 3.68
C ASP A 86 5.20 -16.66 3.01
N GLU A 87 6.26 -15.89 3.29
CA GLU A 87 6.57 -14.69 2.53
C GLU A 87 6.86 -15.00 1.06
N LEU A 88 7.63 -16.05 0.79
CA LEU A 88 7.89 -16.53 -0.57
C LEU A 88 6.62 -17.08 -1.24
N LYS A 89 5.73 -17.76 -0.49
CA LYS A 89 4.41 -18.19 -0.97
C LYS A 89 3.56 -16.99 -1.40
N MET A 90 3.50 -15.94 -0.59
CA MET A 90 2.79 -14.71 -0.96
C MET A 90 3.37 -14.08 -2.24
N LEU A 91 4.69 -13.98 -2.34
CA LEU A 91 5.35 -13.44 -3.53
C LEU A 91 5.08 -14.30 -4.79
N ARG A 92 5.02 -15.65 -4.67
CA ARG A 92 4.62 -16.53 -5.79
C ARG A 92 3.20 -16.21 -6.26
N VAL A 93 2.26 -16.02 -5.33
CA VAL A 93 0.88 -15.61 -5.65
C VAL A 93 0.87 -14.26 -6.36
N ILE A 94 1.63 -13.27 -5.88
CA ILE A 94 1.74 -11.95 -6.53
C ILE A 94 2.32 -12.09 -7.96
N GLY A 95 3.36 -12.90 -8.11
CA GLY A 95 3.97 -13.18 -9.42
C GLY A 95 3.02 -13.87 -10.40
N ARG A 96 2.12 -14.72 -9.89
CA ARG A 96 1.07 -15.37 -10.68
C ARG A 96 0.00 -14.35 -11.11
N ILE A 97 -0.47 -13.50 -10.20
CA ILE A 97 -1.40 -12.39 -10.50
C ILE A 97 -0.82 -11.49 -11.62
N ALA A 98 0.46 -11.14 -11.52
CA ALA A 98 1.13 -10.32 -12.53
C ALA A 98 1.15 -10.94 -13.93
N LYS A 99 1.21 -12.26 -14.02
CA LYS A 99 1.23 -13.01 -15.30
C LYS A 99 -0.16 -13.26 -15.88
N GLU A 100 -1.14 -13.48 -15.01
CA GLU A 100 -2.47 -13.96 -15.42
C GLU A 100 -3.50 -12.82 -15.53
N THR A 101 -3.14 -11.58 -15.18
CA THR A 101 -4.05 -10.43 -15.24
C THR A 101 -3.50 -9.33 -16.14
N PRO A 102 -4.37 -8.43 -16.66
CA PRO A 102 -3.95 -7.27 -17.45
C PRO A 102 -3.43 -6.10 -16.59
N LEU A 103 -3.37 -6.24 -15.26
CA LEU A 103 -2.84 -5.22 -14.36
C LEU A 103 -1.33 -5.05 -14.52
N ALA A 104 -0.86 -3.83 -14.41
CA ALA A 104 0.54 -3.57 -14.14
C ALA A 104 0.80 -3.84 -12.64
N VAL A 105 1.40 -4.98 -12.31
CA VAL A 105 1.65 -5.38 -10.92
C VAL A 105 3.09 -5.10 -10.54
N LYS A 106 3.30 -4.52 -9.36
CA LYS A 106 4.58 -4.41 -8.67
C LYS A 106 4.54 -5.21 -7.37
N ALA A 107 5.58 -5.99 -7.11
CA ALA A 107 5.68 -6.82 -5.93
C ALA A 107 6.63 -6.22 -4.91
N THR A 108 6.20 -6.19 -3.64
CA THR A 108 6.97 -5.69 -2.51
C THR A 108 7.11 -6.77 -1.45
N PHE A 109 8.35 -7.03 -1.03
CA PHE A 109 8.62 -7.87 0.13
C PHE A 109 8.47 -7.04 1.41
N LEU A 110 7.61 -7.48 2.32
CA LEU A 110 7.34 -6.83 3.61
C LEU A 110 7.49 -7.81 4.78
N GLY A 111 8.58 -8.58 4.84
CA GLY A 111 8.84 -9.45 5.99
C GLY A 111 8.93 -8.72 7.32
N ALA A 112 9.26 -7.43 7.28
CA ALA A 112 9.28 -6.55 8.45
C ALA A 112 7.95 -5.82 8.69
N HIS A 113 6.81 -6.53 8.62
CA HIS A 113 5.49 -6.01 8.89
C HIS A 113 5.11 -6.12 10.39
N ALA A 114 5.45 -7.24 11.01
CA ALA A 114 5.31 -7.45 12.46
C ALA A 114 6.35 -8.47 12.92
N VAL A 115 6.56 -8.55 14.23
CA VAL A 115 7.41 -9.58 14.83
C VAL A 115 6.54 -10.82 15.11
N PRO A 116 6.83 -11.99 14.52
CA PRO A 116 6.04 -13.19 14.75
C PRO A 116 6.16 -13.69 16.20
N ARG A 117 5.19 -14.49 16.63
CA ARG A 117 5.06 -14.95 18.04
C ARG A 117 6.31 -15.67 18.52
N GLU A 118 6.95 -16.44 17.66
CA GLU A 118 8.16 -17.21 17.95
C GLU A 118 9.36 -16.33 18.29
N TYR A 119 9.34 -15.07 17.84
CA TYR A 119 10.38 -14.07 18.09
C TYR A 119 9.96 -13.02 19.12
N LYS A 120 8.87 -13.23 19.87
CA LYS A 120 8.44 -12.30 20.92
C LYS A 120 9.58 -12.07 21.93
N GLY A 121 9.98 -10.80 22.11
CA GLY A 121 11.10 -10.40 22.95
C GLY A 121 12.49 -10.64 22.31
N ARG A 122 12.54 -11.14 21.08
CA ARG A 122 13.79 -11.41 20.34
C ARG A 122 13.79 -10.78 18.95
N GLN A 123 13.28 -9.55 18.86
CA GLN A 123 13.10 -8.82 17.58
C GLN A 123 14.40 -8.70 16.77
N SER A 124 15.55 -8.52 17.44
CA SER A 124 16.84 -8.46 16.77
C SER A 124 17.18 -9.76 16.05
N GLU A 125 16.81 -10.91 16.60
CA GLU A 125 17.01 -12.21 15.92
C GLU A 125 16.08 -12.34 14.70
N TYR A 126 14.88 -11.80 14.76
CA TYR A 126 13.99 -11.75 13.60
C TYR A 126 14.53 -10.84 12.49
N VAL A 127 15.10 -9.69 12.84
CA VAL A 127 15.82 -8.83 11.88
C VAL A 127 17.00 -9.57 11.23
N GLU A 128 17.76 -10.38 12.01
CA GLU A 128 18.80 -11.26 11.43
C GLU A 128 18.22 -12.27 10.43
N LEU A 129 17.07 -12.90 10.76
CA LEU A 129 16.40 -13.82 9.85
C LEU A 129 15.99 -13.11 8.55
N ILE A 130 15.40 -11.91 8.64
CA ILE A 130 15.05 -11.11 7.47
C ILE A 130 16.29 -10.83 6.62
N CYS A 131 17.36 -10.31 7.22
CA CYS A 131 18.54 -9.86 6.51
C CYS A 131 19.34 -11.01 5.90
N ASN A 132 19.50 -12.13 6.63
CA ASN A 132 20.45 -13.19 6.27
C ASN A 132 19.79 -14.41 5.63
N THR A 133 18.47 -14.56 5.70
CA THR A 133 17.74 -15.70 5.15
C THR A 133 16.63 -15.27 4.19
N MET A 134 15.72 -14.40 4.63
CA MET A 134 14.59 -14.01 3.78
C MET A 134 15.04 -13.21 2.56
N LEU A 135 15.81 -12.13 2.74
CA LEU A 135 16.25 -11.28 1.62
C LEU A 135 17.04 -12.03 0.55
N PRO A 136 18.01 -12.91 0.88
CA PRO A 136 18.64 -13.76 -0.12
C PRO A 136 17.65 -14.65 -0.89
N ALA A 137 16.69 -15.28 -0.19
CA ALA A 137 15.70 -16.14 -0.82
C ALA A 137 14.70 -15.36 -1.71
N VAL A 138 14.30 -14.16 -1.28
CA VAL A 138 13.48 -13.23 -2.07
C VAL A 138 14.22 -12.79 -3.33
N ALA A 139 15.50 -12.49 -3.22
CA ALA A 139 16.36 -12.14 -4.36
C ALA A 139 16.51 -13.29 -5.35
N GLU A 140 16.72 -14.51 -4.86
CA GLU A 140 16.78 -15.71 -5.69
C GLU A 140 15.46 -15.98 -6.41
N GLN A 141 14.33 -15.75 -5.74
CA GLN A 141 12.99 -15.88 -6.34
C GLN A 141 12.75 -14.85 -7.46
N GLY A 142 13.31 -13.64 -7.36
CA GLY A 142 13.32 -12.62 -8.42
C GLY A 142 11.94 -12.02 -8.76
N ILE A 143 10.97 -12.08 -7.85
CA ILE A 143 9.61 -11.53 -8.05
C ILE A 143 9.51 -10.12 -7.48
N ALA A 144 10.00 -9.89 -6.26
CA ALA A 144 9.93 -8.59 -5.60
C ALA A 144 10.86 -7.57 -6.25
N GLU A 145 10.38 -6.35 -6.41
CA GLU A 145 11.15 -5.19 -6.88
C GLU A 145 11.43 -4.19 -5.74
N PHE A 146 10.64 -4.28 -4.68
CA PHE A 146 10.73 -3.40 -3.52
C PHE A 146 10.88 -4.22 -2.23
N VAL A 147 11.48 -3.56 -1.24
CA VAL A 147 11.44 -3.96 0.17
C VAL A 147 10.70 -2.88 0.94
N ASP A 148 9.91 -3.28 1.92
CA ASP A 148 9.23 -2.35 2.82
C ASP A 148 9.43 -2.76 4.29
N VAL A 149 9.33 -1.79 5.19
CA VAL A 149 9.45 -1.98 6.63
C VAL A 149 8.40 -1.13 7.33
N PHE A 150 7.69 -1.71 8.29
CA PHE A 150 6.80 -0.96 9.15
C PHE A 150 7.62 -0.25 10.25
N CYS A 151 8.04 0.98 9.94
CA CYS A 151 8.89 1.80 10.76
C CYS A 151 8.06 2.73 11.64
N ASP A 152 7.54 2.20 12.75
CA ASP A 152 6.72 2.99 13.67
C ASP A 152 6.85 2.50 15.11
N ARG A 153 6.33 3.28 16.07
CA ARG A 153 6.33 2.94 17.48
C ARG A 153 5.62 1.60 17.72
N GLY A 154 6.33 0.66 18.36
CA GLY A 154 5.83 -0.68 18.63
C GLY A 154 6.09 -1.71 17.52
N PHE A 155 6.65 -1.28 16.39
CA PHE A 155 7.07 -2.11 15.28
C PHE A 155 8.59 -2.09 15.09
N PHE A 156 9.12 -1.73 13.93
CA PHE A 156 10.56 -1.72 13.70
C PHE A 156 11.16 -0.33 13.95
N THR A 157 12.33 -0.30 14.59
CA THR A 157 13.05 0.94 14.88
C THR A 157 13.71 1.52 13.64
N LEU A 158 14.13 2.79 13.71
CA LEU A 158 14.91 3.44 12.64
C LEU A 158 16.17 2.66 12.31
N GLU A 159 16.91 2.19 13.31
CA GLU A 159 18.14 1.41 13.12
C GLU A 159 17.87 0.07 12.44
N GLN A 160 16.82 -0.64 12.85
CA GLN A 160 16.42 -1.91 12.24
C GLN A 160 15.95 -1.69 10.79
N THR A 161 15.18 -0.63 10.55
CA THR A 161 14.73 -0.25 9.22
C THR A 161 15.90 0.09 8.30
N GLU A 162 16.84 0.92 8.74
CA GLU A 162 18.05 1.27 7.98
C GLU A 162 18.87 0.00 7.64
N ARG A 163 18.99 -0.91 8.58
CA ARG A 163 19.70 -2.17 8.40
C ARG A 163 19.04 -3.06 7.34
N ILE A 164 17.72 -3.27 7.43
CA ILE A 164 16.96 -4.12 6.48
C ILE A 164 17.04 -3.53 5.08
N VAL A 165 16.76 -2.24 4.93
CA VAL A 165 16.79 -1.54 3.65
C VAL A 165 18.19 -1.55 3.03
N THR A 166 19.22 -1.28 3.84
CA THR A 166 20.62 -1.34 3.37
C THR A 166 21.01 -2.73 2.92
N GLN A 167 20.55 -3.79 3.59
CA GLN A 167 20.79 -5.16 3.17
C GLN A 167 20.04 -5.49 1.87
N ALA A 168 18.77 -5.08 1.77
CA ALA A 168 17.93 -5.29 0.59
C ALA A 168 18.47 -4.61 -0.67
N SER A 169 19.08 -3.43 -0.52
CA SER A 169 19.68 -2.69 -1.64
C SER A 169 20.82 -3.45 -2.33
N LYS A 170 21.53 -4.32 -1.61
CA LYS A 170 22.58 -5.18 -2.18
C LYS A 170 22.04 -6.19 -3.18
N TYR A 171 20.75 -6.50 -3.08
CA TYR A 171 20.02 -7.37 -4.01
C TYR A 171 19.22 -6.60 -5.06
N GLY A 172 19.40 -5.28 -5.14
CA GLY A 172 18.70 -4.42 -6.10
C GLY A 172 17.25 -4.08 -5.74
N LEU A 173 16.78 -4.44 -4.54
CA LEU A 173 15.45 -4.06 -4.06
C LEU A 173 15.45 -2.59 -3.65
N ARG A 174 14.49 -1.81 -4.17
CA ARG A 174 14.33 -0.40 -3.80
C ARG A 174 13.45 -0.28 -2.55
N ALA A 175 13.72 0.71 -1.72
CA ALA A 175 13.01 0.90 -0.46
C ALA A 175 11.65 1.56 -0.63
N LYS A 176 10.70 1.12 0.18
CA LYS A 176 9.47 1.78 0.60
C LYS A 176 9.39 1.70 2.12
N ILE A 177 8.68 2.59 2.78
CA ILE A 177 8.59 2.57 4.24
C ILE A 177 7.18 2.95 4.67
N HIS A 178 6.50 2.10 5.47
CA HIS A 178 5.37 2.53 6.29
C HIS A 178 5.93 3.45 7.39
N ALA A 179 5.54 4.70 7.38
CA ALA A 179 6.15 5.73 8.21
C ALA A 179 5.10 6.65 8.82
N ASN A 180 5.27 6.97 10.09
CA ASN A 180 4.49 7.99 10.78
C ASN A 180 2.97 7.75 10.72
N GLU A 181 2.54 6.48 10.75
CA GLU A 181 1.12 6.11 10.85
C GLU A 181 0.60 6.39 12.27
N LEU A 182 1.30 5.87 13.27
CA LEU A 182 0.86 5.87 14.67
C LEU A 182 1.49 7.01 15.48
N ASP A 183 2.72 7.41 15.15
CA ASP A 183 3.47 8.43 15.87
C ASP A 183 4.50 9.12 14.95
N PHE A 184 5.10 10.20 15.44
CA PHE A 184 6.26 10.84 14.81
C PHE A 184 7.49 9.94 14.97
N SER A 185 7.57 8.90 14.15
CA SER A 185 8.57 7.84 14.27
C SER A 185 9.94 8.22 13.69
N GLY A 186 10.03 9.29 12.88
CA GLY A 186 11.23 9.63 12.10
C GLY A 186 11.41 8.79 10.83
N GLY A 187 10.44 7.93 10.52
CA GLY A 187 10.45 7.07 9.33
C GLY A 187 10.49 7.85 8.02
N VAL A 188 9.86 9.02 7.97
CA VAL A 188 9.87 9.91 6.80
C VAL A 188 11.29 10.41 6.50
N GLN A 189 11.98 10.96 7.51
CA GLN A 189 13.35 11.47 7.38
C GLN A 189 14.32 10.34 7.01
N LEU A 190 14.12 9.15 7.59
CA LEU A 190 14.91 7.96 7.25
C LEU A 190 14.66 7.52 5.81
N GLY A 191 13.40 7.51 5.36
CA GLY A 191 13.03 7.17 3.98
C GLY A 191 13.71 8.07 2.97
N VAL A 192 13.70 9.37 3.21
CA VAL A 192 14.41 10.36 2.39
C VAL A 192 15.93 10.09 2.40
N LYS A 193 16.53 9.88 3.58
CA LYS A 193 17.96 9.56 3.73
C LYS A 193 18.36 8.32 2.92
N LEU A 194 17.51 7.30 2.91
CA LEU A 194 17.76 6.03 2.22
C LEU A 194 17.38 6.06 0.73
N GLY A 195 16.83 7.15 0.23
CA GLY A 195 16.35 7.26 -1.15
C GLY A 195 15.16 6.34 -1.45
N ALA A 196 14.28 6.14 -0.47
CA ALA A 196 13.07 5.37 -0.66
C ALA A 196 12.22 5.93 -1.79
N ILE A 197 11.59 5.06 -2.59
CA ILE A 197 10.73 5.50 -3.68
C ILE A 197 9.44 6.14 -3.13
N SER A 198 8.93 5.61 -2.02
CA SER A 198 7.83 6.23 -1.28
C SER A 198 7.98 6.06 0.23
N VAL A 199 7.33 6.94 0.97
CA VAL A 199 6.98 6.78 2.38
C VAL A 199 5.46 6.81 2.45
N ASP A 200 4.88 5.79 3.07
CA ASP A 200 3.45 5.53 3.03
C ASP A 200 2.83 5.83 4.41
N HIS A 201 1.55 6.25 4.49
CA HIS A 201 0.76 6.70 5.63
C HIS A 201 0.85 8.19 5.93
N LEU A 202 1.76 8.63 6.78
CA LEU A 202 2.04 10.02 7.17
C LEU A 202 0.91 10.71 7.95
N GLU A 203 0.05 9.96 8.67
CA GLU A 203 -0.99 10.51 9.56
C GLU A 203 -0.37 11.42 10.61
N SER A 204 0.78 11.03 11.18
CA SER A 204 1.58 11.78 12.15
C SER A 204 2.69 12.56 11.45
N SER A 205 2.31 13.64 10.72
CA SER A 205 3.26 14.47 10.00
C SER A 205 3.04 15.96 10.25
N GLY A 206 4.14 16.69 10.34
CA GLY A 206 4.18 18.13 10.57
C GLY A 206 5.12 18.85 9.61
N LEU A 207 5.64 19.99 10.07
CA LEU A 207 6.57 20.80 9.28
C LEU A 207 7.90 20.08 9.00
N GLU A 208 8.41 19.33 9.97
CA GLU A 208 9.70 18.66 9.85
C GLU A 208 9.70 17.58 8.78
N GLU A 209 8.61 16.80 8.68
CA GLU A 209 8.42 15.78 7.64
C GLU A 209 8.26 16.41 6.26
N ILE A 210 7.48 17.51 6.17
CA ILE A 210 7.30 18.26 4.91
C ILE A 210 8.65 18.83 4.44
N GLU A 211 9.42 19.45 5.32
CA GLU A 211 10.74 19.98 4.97
C GLU A 211 11.72 18.87 4.55
N ALA A 212 11.69 17.71 5.22
CA ALA A 212 12.52 16.57 4.84
C ALA A 212 12.19 16.05 3.42
N LEU A 213 10.91 16.08 3.04
CA LEU A 213 10.47 15.63 1.71
C LEU A 213 10.78 16.63 0.60
N LYS A 214 10.90 17.93 0.91
CA LYS A 214 11.20 18.95 -0.09
C LYS A 214 12.54 18.69 -0.79
N GLY A 215 12.51 18.73 -2.11
CA GLY A 215 13.70 18.50 -2.93
C GLY A 215 14.18 17.05 -2.98
N SER A 216 13.51 16.13 -2.28
CA SER A 216 13.78 14.70 -2.40
C SER A 216 13.01 14.09 -3.59
N SER A 217 13.40 12.88 -3.99
CA SER A 217 12.65 12.07 -4.97
C SER A 217 11.67 11.08 -4.31
N THR A 218 11.59 11.09 -2.98
CA THR A 218 10.71 10.19 -2.22
C THR A 218 9.27 10.68 -2.30
N MET A 219 8.36 9.83 -2.75
CA MET A 219 6.94 10.17 -2.89
C MET A 219 6.20 9.98 -1.55
N PRO A 220 5.63 11.04 -0.95
CA PRO A 220 4.69 10.88 0.14
C PRO A 220 3.39 10.26 -0.38
N THR A 221 3.04 9.08 0.12
CA THR A 221 1.84 8.34 -0.27
C THR A 221 0.86 8.30 0.89
N LEU A 222 -0.32 8.88 0.70
CA LEU A 222 -1.31 9.11 1.75
C LEU A 222 -2.43 8.10 1.64
N LEU A 223 -2.88 7.57 2.78
CA LEU A 223 -3.81 6.44 2.86
C LEU A 223 -5.10 6.82 3.61
N PRO A 224 -5.93 7.73 3.04
CA PRO A 224 -7.11 8.24 3.74
C PRO A 224 -8.15 7.16 4.05
N GLY A 225 -8.13 6.02 3.36
CA GLY A 225 -8.96 4.85 3.66
C GLY A 225 -8.65 4.24 5.02
N ALA A 226 -7.36 4.10 5.35
CA ALA A 226 -6.89 3.61 6.64
C ALA A 226 -7.27 4.59 7.76
N ALA A 227 -6.96 5.87 7.61
CA ALA A 227 -7.34 6.90 8.58
C ALA A 227 -8.86 6.93 8.83
N PHE A 228 -9.67 6.78 7.77
CA PHE A 228 -11.13 6.69 7.87
C PHE A 228 -11.59 5.49 8.67
N PHE A 229 -11.12 4.30 8.30
CA PHE A 229 -11.58 3.05 8.91
C PHE A 229 -11.13 2.91 10.36
N LEU A 230 -9.93 3.40 10.68
CA LEU A 230 -9.37 3.38 12.02
C LEU A 230 -9.87 4.54 12.91
N GLY A 231 -10.50 5.55 12.34
CA GLY A 231 -10.94 6.75 13.05
C GLY A 231 -9.79 7.65 13.50
N MET A 232 -8.70 7.66 12.72
CA MET A 232 -7.49 8.45 13.00
C MET A 232 -7.57 9.86 12.39
N SER A 233 -6.61 10.69 12.74
CA SER A 233 -6.35 11.95 12.06
C SER A 233 -5.90 11.68 10.61
N TYR A 234 -6.20 12.60 9.70
CA TYR A 234 -5.77 12.48 8.31
C TYR A 234 -4.40 13.13 8.11
N PRO A 235 -3.58 12.62 7.18
CA PRO A 235 -2.34 13.28 6.78
C PRO A 235 -2.57 14.73 6.31
N PRO A 236 -1.63 15.67 6.54
CA PRO A 236 -1.79 17.08 6.22
C PRO A 236 -1.58 17.39 4.72
N ALA A 237 -2.34 16.70 3.83
CA ALA A 237 -2.14 16.76 2.37
C ALA A 237 -2.23 18.16 1.79
N ARG A 238 -3.21 18.99 2.23
CA ARG A 238 -3.34 20.38 1.74
C ARG A 238 -2.05 21.15 1.98
N LYS A 239 -1.48 21.02 3.18
CA LYS A 239 -0.23 21.70 3.53
C LYS A 239 0.94 21.17 2.70
N MET A 240 1.04 19.86 2.49
CA MET A 240 2.07 19.26 1.64
C MET A 240 2.02 19.84 0.22
N VAL A 241 0.82 19.91 -0.37
CA VAL A 241 0.64 20.44 -1.74
C VAL A 241 0.91 21.94 -1.80
N ASP A 242 0.46 22.73 -0.81
CA ASP A 242 0.73 24.17 -0.74
C ASP A 242 2.23 24.48 -0.61
N GLU A 243 2.98 23.56 0.02
CA GLU A 243 4.45 23.62 0.13
C GLU A 243 5.18 23.05 -1.10
N GLY A 244 4.44 22.69 -2.16
CA GLY A 244 4.96 22.28 -3.45
C GLY A 244 5.30 20.80 -3.57
N LEU A 245 4.88 19.96 -2.61
CA LEU A 245 5.07 18.51 -2.70
C LEU A 245 4.03 17.87 -3.64
N ALA A 246 4.45 16.98 -4.50
CA ALA A 246 3.58 16.00 -5.10
C ALA A 246 3.22 14.94 -4.05
N VAL A 247 1.94 14.58 -3.94
CA VAL A 247 1.47 13.50 -3.06
C VAL A 247 0.82 12.41 -3.89
N ALA A 248 1.01 11.14 -3.50
CA ALA A 248 0.24 10.02 -4.05
C ALA A 248 -0.90 9.64 -3.11
N LEU A 249 -1.92 8.98 -3.64
CA LEU A 249 -3.02 8.39 -2.89
C LEU A 249 -3.10 6.90 -3.18
N ALA A 250 -3.36 6.10 -2.16
CA ALA A 250 -3.59 4.67 -2.31
C ALA A 250 -4.69 4.16 -1.39
N SER A 251 -5.21 2.97 -1.72
CA SER A 251 -6.27 2.33 -0.94
C SER A 251 -5.76 1.67 0.34
N ASP A 252 -4.52 1.21 0.32
CA ASP A 252 -4.00 0.33 1.37
C ASP A 252 -4.90 -0.90 1.58
N TYR A 253 -5.46 -1.45 0.51
CA TYR A 253 -6.44 -2.53 0.62
C TYR A 253 -5.88 -3.72 1.41
N ASN A 254 -6.32 -3.85 2.64
CA ASN A 254 -5.88 -4.86 3.59
C ASN A 254 -7.03 -5.26 4.53
N PRO A 255 -6.96 -6.42 5.23
CA PRO A 255 -8.07 -6.88 6.05
C PRO A 255 -8.25 -6.13 7.37
N GLY A 256 -7.29 -5.34 7.80
CA GLY A 256 -7.24 -4.77 9.16
C GLY A 256 -7.60 -3.32 9.28
N SER A 257 -7.10 -2.50 8.36
CA SER A 257 -7.20 -1.04 8.43
C SER A 257 -7.91 -0.42 7.23
N SER A 258 -8.03 -1.14 6.10
CA SER A 258 -8.67 -0.60 4.89
C SER A 258 -9.22 -1.74 4.01
N PRO A 259 -10.35 -2.35 4.36
CA PRO A 259 -10.88 -3.52 3.63
C PRO A 259 -11.62 -3.13 2.33
N SER A 260 -11.06 -2.22 1.55
CA SER A 260 -11.63 -1.75 0.28
C SER A 260 -10.57 -1.19 -0.65
N GLY A 261 -10.56 -1.64 -1.91
CA GLY A 261 -9.72 -1.10 -2.99
C GLY A 261 -10.39 0.00 -3.81
N ASN A 262 -11.42 0.69 -3.28
CA ASN A 262 -12.17 1.70 -4.02
C ASN A 262 -11.39 3.03 -4.10
N MET A 263 -10.53 3.16 -5.11
CA MET A 263 -9.74 4.37 -5.34
C MET A 263 -10.58 5.62 -5.57
N ARG A 264 -11.82 5.49 -6.06
CA ARG A 264 -12.72 6.64 -6.19
C ARG A 264 -13.17 7.15 -4.81
N PHE A 265 -13.47 6.24 -3.88
CA PHE A 265 -13.76 6.62 -2.50
C PHE A 265 -12.53 7.26 -1.83
N VAL A 266 -11.33 6.75 -2.09
CA VAL A 266 -10.06 7.33 -1.63
C VAL A 266 -9.90 8.77 -2.13
N THR A 267 -10.15 9.05 -3.42
CA THR A 267 -10.08 10.43 -3.95
C THR A 267 -11.13 11.34 -3.34
N SER A 268 -12.32 10.81 -3.03
CA SER A 268 -13.39 11.59 -2.36
C SER A 268 -13.01 11.92 -0.92
N LEU A 269 -12.43 10.96 -0.18
CA LEU A 269 -11.90 11.23 1.17
C LEU A 269 -10.79 12.28 1.14
N ALA A 270 -9.87 12.19 0.17
CA ALA A 270 -8.80 13.16 0.00
C ALA A 270 -9.35 14.58 -0.25
N SER A 271 -10.43 14.72 -1.02
CA SER A 271 -11.05 16.01 -1.23
C SER A 271 -11.82 16.50 0.01
N ILE A 272 -12.63 15.65 0.63
CA ILE A 272 -13.52 16.03 1.74
C ILE A 272 -12.76 16.25 3.04
N ARG A 273 -11.79 15.38 3.33
CA ARG A 273 -11.10 15.32 4.63
C ARG A 273 -9.70 15.95 4.61
N MET A 274 -9.03 15.94 3.45
CA MET A 274 -7.67 16.41 3.31
C MET A 274 -7.58 17.67 2.44
N HIS A 275 -8.72 18.18 1.95
CA HIS A 275 -8.86 19.42 1.19
C HIS A 275 -8.07 19.48 -0.12
N LEU A 276 -7.84 18.34 -0.76
CA LEU A 276 -7.33 18.31 -2.13
C LEU A 276 -8.47 18.66 -3.10
N THR A 277 -8.18 19.47 -4.10
CA THR A 277 -9.13 19.68 -5.20
C THR A 277 -9.37 18.36 -5.96
N PRO A 278 -10.50 18.18 -6.66
CA PRO A 278 -10.74 16.98 -7.46
C PRO A 278 -9.61 16.66 -8.46
N THR A 279 -9.00 17.68 -9.05
CA THR A 279 -7.86 17.53 -9.96
C THR A 279 -6.62 17.02 -9.25
N GLU A 280 -6.27 17.60 -8.10
CA GLU A 280 -5.13 17.16 -7.30
C GLU A 280 -5.33 15.71 -6.80
N ALA A 281 -6.53 15.38 -6.32
CA ALA A 281 -6.86 14.03 -5.87
C ALA A 281 -6.78 13.00 -7.00
N LEU A 282 -7.21 13.36 -8.21
CA LEU A 282 -7.10 12.47 -9.36
C LEU A 282 -5.63 12.27 -9.79
N TRP A 283 -4.83 13.34 -9.84
CA TRP A 283 -3.41 13.20 -10.15
C TRP A 283 -2.68 12.37 -9.11
N ALA A 284 -3.03 12.56 -7.83
CA ALA A 284 -2.48 11.77 -6.73
C ALA A 284 -2.80 10.28 -6.86
N ALA A 285 -4.00 9.91 -7.31
CA ALA A 285 -4.43 8.53 -7.49
C ALA A 285 -3.99 7.90 -8.84
N THR A 286 -3.42 8.68 -9.75
CA THR A 286 -3.05 8.21 -11.09
C THR A 286 -1.56 8.44 -11.38
N LEU A 287 -1.16 9.62 -11.81
CA LEU A 287 0.22 9.92 -12.20
C LEU A 287 1.22 9.79 -11.04
N ASN A 288 0.86 10.35 -9.87
CA ASN A 288 1.72 10.28 -8.69
C ASN A 288 1.75 8.87 -8.10
N GLY A 289 0.60 8.13 -8.10
CA GLY A 289 0.58 6.71 -7.76
C GLY A 289 1.49 5.87 -8.67
N ALA A 290 1.49 6.16 -9.98
CA ALA A 290 2.43 5.52 -10.90
C ALA A 290 3.90 5.88 -10.60
N ALA A 291 4.17 7.11 -10.16
CA ALA A 291 5.51 7.53 -9.74
C ALA A 291 5.95 6.81 -8.46
N ALA A 292 5.04 6.64 -7.47
CA ALA A 292 5.29 5.86 -6.26
C ALA A 292 5.60 4.38 -6.54
N MET A 293 5.23 3.87 -7.73
CA MET A 293 5.56 2.52 -8.21
C MET A 293 6.78 2.51 -9.17
N GLY A 294 7.33 3.69 -9.53
CA GLY A 294 8.41 3.81 -10.50
C GLY A 294 8.03 3.43 -11.94
N ILE A 295 6.76 3.64 -12.33
CA ILE A 295 6.22 3.29 -13.66
C ILE A 295 5.53 4.47 -14.37
N SER A 296 5.74 5.69 -13.91
CA SER A 296 5.08 6.88 -14.47
C SER A 296 5.47 7.20 -15.92
N ASP A 297 6.53 6.60 -16.42
CA ASP A 297 6.92 6.63 -17.84
C ASP A 297 5.91 5.89 -18.74
N LYS A 298 5.21 4.87 -18.20
CA LYS A 298 4.30 3.99 -18.95
C LYS A 298 2.84 4.08 -18.52
N TYR A 299 2.55 4.50 -17.30
CA TYR A 299 1.21 4.49 -16.70
C TYR A 299 0.83 5.83 -16.06
N GLY A 300 -0.38 5.93 -15.54
CA GLY A 300 -0.86 7.05 -14.74
C GLY A 300 -1.40 8.26 -15.53
N SER A 301 -1.29 8.27 -16.85
CA SER A 301 -1.89 9.32 -17.69
C SER A 301 -2.24 8.81 -19.08
N ILE A 302 -3.20 9.46 -19.76
CA ILE A 302 -3.55 9.21 -21.15
C ILE A 302 -2.67 10.11 -22.02
N THR A 303 -1.51 9.59 -22.42
CA THR A 303 -0.50 10.31 -23.18
C THR A 303 0.07 9.39 -24.27
N ILE A 304 0.39 9.93 -25.43
CA ILE A 304 1.01 9.18 -26.55
C ILE A 304 2.29 8.50 -26.06
N GLY A 305 2.43 7.21 -26.35
CA GLY A 305 3.57 6.38 -25.94
C GLY A 305 3.38 5.63 -24.61
N LYS A 306 2.34 5.95 -23.83
CA LYS A 306 1.99 5.18 -22.63
C LYS A 306 1.02 4.03 -22.93
N VAL A 307 0.97 3.08 -22.01
CA VAL A 307 0.02 1.97 -22.08
C VAL A 307 -1.41 2.50 -21.97
N ALA A 308 -2.30 2.02 -22.82
CA ALA A 308 -3.70 2.43 -22.86
C ALA A 308 -4.48 1.78 -21.70
N ASN A 309 -4.29 2.31 -20.49
CA ASN A 309 -5.02 1.96 -19.27
C ASN A 309 -5.90 3.16 -18.86
N PHE A 310 -7.20 3.04 -19.07
CA PHE A 310 -8.17 4.09 -18.75
C PHE A 310 -9.56 3.49 -18.53
N PHE A 311 -10.47 4.27 -17.97
CA PHE A 311 -11.88 3.92 -17.91
C PHE A 311 -12.75 5.04 -18.49
N ILE A 312 -13.93 4.65 -18.96
CA ILE A 312 -14.96 5.54 -19.48
C ILE A 312 -16.11 5.54 -18.47
N THR A 313 -16.59 6.73 -18.12
CA THR A 313 -17.75 6.89 -17.25
C THR A 313 -19.05 7.01 -18.06
N LYS A 314 -20.16 6.73 -17.45
CA LYS A 314 -21.45 7.26 -17.88
C LYS A 314 -21.35 8.78 -18.03
N PRO A 315 -22.23 9.43 -18.82
CA PRO A 315 -22.26 10.89 -18.89
C PRO A 315 -22.34 11.51 -17.49
N ILE A 316 -21.42 12.41 -17.17
CA ILE A 316 -21.38 13.16 -15.92
C ILE A 316 -21.40 14.65 -16.21
N PRO A 317 -21.98 15.51 -15.32
CA PRO A 317 -22.17 16.92 -15.58
C PRO A 317 -20.87 17.73 -15.64
N SER A 318 -19.83 17.29 -14.93
CA SER A 318 -18.51 17.91 -14.90
C SER A 318 -17.45 16.92 -14.44
N PHE A 319 -16.17 17.30 -14.57
CA PHE A 319 -15.03 16.53 -14.10
C PHE A 319 -15.07 16.31 -12.56
N GLU A 320 -15.46 17.36 -11.83
CA GLU A 320 -15.53 17.35 -10.35
C GLU A 320 -16.58 16.37 -9.84
N TYR A 321 -17.60 16.08 -10.65
CA TYR A 321 -18.66 15.13 -10.30
C TYR A 321 -18.10 13.73 -9.99
N PHE A 322 -17.00 13.35 -10.61
CA PHE A 322 -16.38 12.05 -10.38
C PHE A 322 -15.99 11.84 -8.90
N THR A 323 -15.41 12.85 -8.27
CA THR A 323 -15.03 12.84 -6.85
C THR A 323 -16.21 13.16 -5.93
N TYR A 324 -17.10 14.08 -6.37
CA TYR A 324 -18.28 14.49 -5.60
C TYR A 324 -19.26 13.33 -5.36
N ALA A 325 -19.54 12.54 -6.38
CA ALA A 325 -20.53 11.44 -6.32
C ALA A 325 -19.91 10.13 -5.80
N TYR A 326 -19.27 10.17 -4.66
CA TYR A 326 -18.37 9.16 -4.10
C TYR A 326 -18.87 7.71 -4.10
N ASN A 327 -20.19 7.47 -4.07
CA ASN A 327 -20.78 6.13 -4.02
C ASN A 327 -21.59 5.75 -5.27
N THR A 328 -21.80 6.66 -6.24
CA THR A 328 -22.55 6.36 -7.45
C THR A 328 -21.72 5.54 -8.41
N PRO A 329 -22.15 4.36 -8.92
CA PRO A 329 -21.38 3.57 -9.89
C PRO A 329 -21.34 4.33 -11.24
N LEU A 330 -20.22 4.98 -11.50
CA LEU A 330 -20.01 5.83 -12.67
C LEU A 330 -19.27 5.14 -13.80
N ILE A 331 -18.42 4.16 -13.52
CA ILE A 331 -17.60 3.47 -14.53
C ILE A 331 -18.50 2.62 -15.42
N GLU A 332 -18.38 2.77 -16.74
CA GLU A 332 -19.15 2.04 -17.74
C GLU A 332 -18.25 1.06 -18.50
N HIS A 333 -17.04 1.48 -18.89
CA HIS A 333 -16.08 0.63 -19.57
C HIS A 333 -14.69 0.80 -18.98
N ILE A 334 -13.94 -0.28 -18.95
CA ILE A 334 -12.54 -0.31 -18.50
C ILE A 334 -11.70 -0.82 -19.65
N VAL A 335 -10.60 -0.14 -19.92
CA VAL A 335 -9.62 -0.51 -20.94
C VAL A 335 -8.28 -0.72 -20.28
N LEU A 336 -7.72 -1.92 -20.38
CA LEU A 336 -6.40 -2.26 -19.89
C LEU A 336 -5.55 -2.85 -21.03
N GLY A 337 -4.36 -2.31 -21.23
CA GLY A 337 -3.49 -2.70 -22.33
C GLY A 337 -4.14 -2.50 -23.71
N GLY A 338 -5.07 -1.55 -23.84
CA GLY A 338 -5.83 -1.27 -25.07
C GLY A 338 -6.99 -2.23 -25.33
N LYS A 339 -7.34 -3.12 -24.40
CA LYS A 339 -8.47 -4.07 -24.50
C LYS A 339 -9.58 -3.69 -23.54
N ILE A 340 -10.83 -3.75 -24.00
CA ILE A 340 -12.01 -3.60 -23.14
C ILE A 340 -12.13 -4.84 -22.28
N MET A 341 -12.34 -4.61 -20.98
CA MET A 341 -12.48 -5.64 -19.94
C MET A 341 -13.94 -6.04 -19.77
#